data_e244fa6a44abe0a4e5c2d3d2275aed35
#
_entry.id   e244fa6a44abe0a4e5c2d3d2275aed35
#
_cell.length_a   1.000
_cell.length_b   1.000
_cell.length_c   1.000
_cell.angle_alpha   90.00
_cell.angle_beta   90.00
_cell.angle_gamma   90.00
#
_symmetry.space_group_name_H-M   'P 1'
#
loop_
_entity.id
_entity.type
_entity.pdbx_description
1 polymer ?
#
loop_
_entity_poly.entity_id
_entity_poly.type
_entity_poly.pdbx_seq_one_letter_code
_entity_poly.pdbx_strand_id
1 'polypeptide(L)'
;KTGLKECYIVRYADDFKIFCRNRSDAIKLFEATKQWLKQRLGLDISEEKSKIVNLKRHYSEFLGFKLKAKPKGKNAKGETKYVVTSHITDKARDKILCRAKETIDNISHHSNNETKYKYIGLYNAFIMGVHQYYNIATEVNKDFHKISFQVNRTLKQKLKKELKHIKGTKLRCKAIINNYGKSKELRCIGDLPIIPIGFVQHKNPMWKKVTVNKYTVEGRNEIYKSLQNVDMNILLYIMRNPIPNQSIE
;
A
#
# COMPACT_ATOMS: atom_id res chain seq x y z
N LYS A 1 7.30 40.89 -3.36
CA LYS A 1 7.56 39.59 -2.72
C LYS A 1 6.51 39.43 -1.61
N THR A 2 5.64 38.40 -1.68
CA THR A 2 4.45 38.24 -0.82
C THR A 2 4.74 37.88 0.63
N GLY A 3 5.99 37.69 1.05
CA GLY A 3 6.33 37.22 2.41
C GLY A 3 5.80 35.83 2.79
N LEU A 4 4.99 35.22 1.90
CA LEU A 4 4.40 33.90 2.13
C LEU A 4 5.46 32.80 2.08
N LYS A 5 5.37 31.88 3.04
CA LYS A 5 6.25 30.71 3.10
C LYS A 5 5.65 29.56 2.29
N GLU A 6 6.46 28.98 1.42
CA GLU A 6 6.04 27.82 0.63
C GLU A 6 5.92 26.59 1.51
N CYS A 7 4.72 26.00 1.58
CA CYS A 7 4.48 24.74 2.24
C CYS A 7 3.47 23.91 1.45
N TYR A 8 3.53 22.58 1.60
CA TYR A 8 2.61 21.64 0.96
C TYR A 8 1.92 20.81 2.02
N ILE A 9 0.60 20.70 1.92
CA ILE A 9 -0.21 19.93 2.86
C ILE A 9 -0.77 18.72 2.12
N VAL A 10 -0.58 17.54 2.71
CA VAL A 10 -1.22 16.29 2.30
C VAL A 10 -2.07 15.80 3.45
N ARG A 11 -3.35 15.56 3.19
CA ARG A 11 -4.32 15.11 4.19
C ARG A 11 -5.05 13.86 3.74
N TYR A 12 -5.25 12.95 4.65
CA TYR A 12 -6.12 11.80 4.50
C TYR A 12 -6.92 11.62 5.79
N ALA A 13 -8.23 11.84 5.72
CA ALA A 13 -9.12 11.90 6.89
C ALA A 13 -8.56 12.84 7.98
N ASP A 14 -8.24 12.31 9.17
CA ASP A 14 -7.67 13.04 10.29
C ASP A 14 -6.16 13.20 10.21
N ASP A 15 -5.50 12.30 9.48
CA ASP A 15 -4.05 12.33 9.31
C ASP A 15 -3.64 13.37 8.26
N PHE A 16 -2.69 14.23 8.59
CA PHE A 16 -2.11 15.17 7.63
C PHE A 16 -0.61 15.37 7.83
N LYS A 17 0.06 15.80 6.78
CA LYS A 17 1.48 16.19 6.80
C LYS A 17 1.66 17.54 6.14
N ILE A 18 2.46 18.40 6.77
CA ILE A 18 2.87 19.68 6.23
C ILE A 18 4.35 19.59 5.88
N PHE A 19 4.69 19.80 4.61
CA PHE A 19 6.08 19.79 4.15
C PHE A 19 6.59 21.22 4.03
N CYS A 20 7.72 21.50 4.67
CA CYS A 20 8.39 22.81 4.70
C CYS A 20 9.83 22.67 4.22
N ARG A 21 10.42 23.76 3.73
CA ARG A 21 11.82 23.77 3.28
C ARG A 21 12.82 23.71 4.41
N ASN A 22 12.53 24.36 5.52
CA ASN A 22 13.44 24.48 6.65
C ASN A 22 12.73 24.23 7.99
N ARG A 23 13.54 24.04 9.06
CA ARG A 23 13.04 23.71 10.40
C ARG A 23 12.30 24.90 11.04
N SER A 24 12.75 26.13 10.82
CA SER A 24 12.12 27.31 11.46
C SER A 24 10.69 27.51 10.97
N ASP A 25 10.45 27.33 9.67
CA ASP A 25 9.10 27.39 9.09
C ASP A 25 8.23 26.23 9.58
N ALA A 26 8.82 25.03 9.74
CA ALA A 26 8.10 23.88 10.28
C ALA A 26 7.63 24.09 11.73
N ILE A 27 8.45 24.71 12.58
CA ILE A 27 8.08 25.06 13.96
C ILE A 27 6.92 26.07 13.97
N LYS A 28 7.06 27.15 13.21
CA LYS A 28 6.02 28.20 13.13
C LYS A 28 4.69 27.64 12.63
N LEU A 29 4.73 26.80 11.59
CA LEU A 29 3.52 26.19 11.04
C LEU A 29 2.91 25.15 11.99
N PHE A 30 3.72 24.43 12.74
CA PHE A 30 3.24 23.49 13.76
C PHE A 30 2.43 24.22 14.84
N GLU A 31 2.99 25.29 15.40
CA GLU A 31 2.30 26.10 16.43
C GLU A 31 1.05 26.80 15.87
N ALA A 32 1.15 27.39 14.68
CA ALA A 32 0.00 28.02 14.04
C ALA A 32 -1.12 27.02 13.74
N THR A 33 -0.78 25.80 13.33
CA THR A 33 -1.76 24.74 13.05
C THR A 33 -2.42 24.27 14.36
N LYS A 34 -1.63 24.09 15.44
CA LYS A 34 -2.11 23.71 16.77
C LYS A 34 -3.13 24.75 17.28
N GLN A 35 -2.77 26.03 17.22
CA GLN A 35 -3.64 27.13 17.63
C GLN A 35 -4.90 27.21 16.77
N TRP A 36 -4.79 27.08 15.46
CA TRP A 36 -5.93 27.15 14.55
C TRP A 36 -6.93 26.03 14.81
N LEU A 37 -6.46 24.78 14.97
CA LEU A 37 -7.31 23.63 15.30
C LEU A 37 -8.05 23.84 16.61
N LYS A 38 -7.36 24.35 17.64
CA LYS A 38 -7.97 24.63 18.94
C LYS A 38 -9.02 25.75 18.86
N GLN A 39 -8.66 26.87 18.24
CA GLN A 39 -9.53 28.05 18.22
C GLN A 39 -10.73 27.91 17.27
N ARG A 40 -10.56 27.25 16.12
CA ARG A 40 -11.60 27.16 15.10
C ARG A 40 -12.44 25.89 15.18
N LEU A 41 -11.87 24.79 15.63
CA LEU A 41 -12.53 23.49 15.65
C LEU A 41 -12.64 22.87 17.05
N GLY A 42 -12.06 23.49 18.07
CA GLY A 42 -12.04 22.93 19.44
C GLY A 42 -11.21 21.64 19.55
N LEU A 43 -10.36 21.33 18.56
CA LEU A 43 -9.60 20.08 18.50
C LEU A 43 -8.20 20.25 19.07
N ASP A 44 -7.79 19.28 19.88
CA ASP A 44 -6.43 19.18 20.37
C ASP A 44 -5.64 18.18 19.53
N ILE A 45 -4.36 18.50 19.24
CA ILE A 45 -3.47 17.57 18.57
C ILE A 45 -2.86 16.58 19.58
N SER A 46 -2.70 15.33 19.18
CA SER A 46 -1.96 14.35 19.99
C SER A 46 -0.47 14.68 19.98
N GLU A 47 0.09 15.08 21.12
CA GLU A 47 1.51 15.44 21.25
C GLU A 47 2.42 14.24 21.00
N GLU A 48 2.01 13.02 21.35
CA GLU A 48 2.78 11.80 21.10
C GLU A 48 2.95 11.49 19.60
N LYS A 49 1.89 11.75 18.83
CA LYS A 49 1.85 11.44 17.38
C LYS A 49 2.33 12.60 16.52
N SER A 50 2.18 13.85 16.99
CA SER A 50 2.48 15.05 16.24
C SER A 50 3.92 15.49 16.48
N LYS A 51 4.76 15.43 15.45
CA LYS A 51 6.19 15.75 15.57
C LYS A 51 6.78 16.31 14.28
N ILE A 52 7.78 17.17 14.45
CA ILE A 52 8.57 17.72 13.35
C ILE A 52 9.71 16.77 13.03
N VAL A 53 9.79 16.29 11.79
CA VAL A 53 10.77 15.30 11.35
C VAL A 53 11.63 15.85 10.21
N ASN A 54 12.95 15.74 10.32
CA ASN A 54 13.86 16.02 9.20
C ASN A 54 13.95 14.79 8.28
N LEU A 55 13.29 14.85 7.13
CA LEU A 55 13.22 13.75 6.17
C LEU A 55 14.59 13.33 5.57
N LYS A 56 15.62 14.20 5.59
CA LYS A 56 16.96 13.82 5.15
C LYS A 56 17.67 12.92 6.18
N ARG A 57 17.31 13.03 7.45
CA ARG A 57 17.94 12.27 8.54
C ARG A 57 17.09 11.10 9.03
N HIS A 58 15.79 11.30 9.17
CA HIS A 58 14.87 10.34 9.79
C HIS A 58 13.73 9.96 8.86
N TYR A 59 13.17 8.77 9.08
CA TYR A 59 11.95 8.37 8.42
C TYR A 59 10.74 9.05 9.05
N SER A 60 9.76 9.42 8.22
CA SER A 60 8.44 9.86 8.63
C SER A 60 7.39 8.87 8.17
N GLU A 61 6.55 8.41 9.07
CA GLU A 61 5.50 7.43 8.77
C GLU A 61 4.19 8.12 8.39
N PHE A 62 3.51 7.60 7.37
CA PHE A 62 2.20 8.05 6.92
C PHE A 62 1.47 6.93 6.20
N LEU A 63 0.25 6.61 6.63
CA LEU A 63 -0.62 5.60 5.99
C LEU A 63 0.08 4.25 5.76
N GLY A 64 0.81 3.76 6.73
CA GLY A 64 1.53 2.49 6.62
C GLY A 64 2.83 2.54 5.79
N PHE A 65 3.21 3.70 5.29
CA PHE A 65 4.48 3.94 4.60
C PHE A 65 5.44 4.72 5.49
N LYS A 66 6.73 4.43 5.40
CA LYS A 66 7.82 5.24 5.96
C LYS A 66 8.60 5.90 4.83
N LEU A 67 8.73 7.22 4.90
CA LEU A 67 9.29 8.08 3.86
C LEU A 67 10.59 8.71 4.33
N LYS A 68 11.59 8.77 3.46
CA LYS A 68 12.87 9.45 3.71
C LYS A 68 13.42 10.02 2.40
N ALA A 69 14.05 11.20 2.48
CA ALA A 69 14.80 11.79 1.36
C ALA A 69 16.23 11.28 1.38
N LYS A 70 16.65 10.52 0.36
CA LYS A 70 18.02 9.99 0.23
C LYS A 70 18.78 10.74 -0.87
N PRO A 71 20.09 10.99 -0.70
CA PRO A 71 20.91 11.58 -1.75
C PRO A 71 21.01 10.60 -2.93
N LYS A 72 20.87 11.10 -4.16
CA LYS A 72 21.02 10.33 -5.40
C LYS A 72 21.73 11.17 -6.47
N GLY A 73 23.03 11.18 -6.43
CA GLY A 73 23.85 11.93 -7.37
C GLY A 73 23.82 13.45 -7.17
N LYS A 74 24.26 14.20 -8.17
CA LYS A 74 24.27 15.66 -8.21
C LYS A 74 23.35 16.18 -9.31
N ASN A 75 22.81 17.38 -9.13
CA ASN A 75 22.07 18.07 -10.20
C ASN A 75 23.05 18.77 -11.16
N ALA A 76 22.55 19.40 -12.23
CA ALA A 76 23.37 20.13 -13.21
C ALA A 76 24.18 21.28 -12.59
N LYS A 77 23.80 21.78 -11.40
CA LYS A 77 24.50 22.83 -10.66
C LYS A 77 25.52 22.29 -9.66
N GLY A 78 25.79 20.98 -9.66
CA GLY A 78 26.73 20.33 -8.72
C GLY A 78 26.20 20.10 -7.31
N GLU A 79 24.94 20.46 -7.02
CA GLU A 79 24.34 20.30 -5.70
C GLU A 79 23.79 18.86 -5.53
N THR A 80 23.81 18.35 -4.31
CA THR A 80 23.29 17.01 -4.00
C THR A 80 21.78 16.92 -4.29
N LYS A 81 21.43 16.07 -5.24
CA LYS A 81 20.02 15.76 -5.55
C LYS A 81 19.48 14.76 -4.51
N TYR A 82 18.31 15.06 -3.97
CA TYR A 82 17.59 14.16 -3.07
C TYR A 82 16.39 13.54 -3.78
N VAL A 83 16.16 12.27 -3.54
CA VAL A 83 14.99 11.53 -4.03
C VAL A 83 14.25 10.93 -2.85
N VAL A 84 12.92 10.88 -2.94
CA VAL A 84 12.10 10.25 -1.92
C VAL A 84 12.21 8.74 -2.06
N THR A 85 12.53 8.07 -0.96
CA THR A 85 12.44 6.62 -0.84
C THR A 85 11.34 6.28 0.14
N SER A 86 10.52 5.32 -0.23
CA SER A 86 9.40 4.83 0.59
C SER A 86 9.51 3.33 0.82
N HIS A 87 9.23 2.92 2.04
CA HIS A 87 9.16 1.55 2.51
C HIS A 87 7.82 1.29 3.19
N ILE A 88 7.48 0.05 3.41
CA ILE A 88 6.41 -0.36 4.31
C ILE A 88 6.88 -0.11 5.76
N THR A 89 6.00 0.38 6.64
CA THR A 89 6.34 0.53 8.07
C THR A 89 6.62 -0.83 8.71
N ASP A 90 7.48 -0.86 9.72
CA ASP A 90 7.84 -2.12 10.37
C ASP A 90 6.61 -2.78 11.02
N LYS A 91 5.74 -1.97 11.66
CA LYS A 91 4.46 -2.44 12.22
C LYS A 91 3.53 -3.05 11.18
N ALA A 92 3.42 -2.44 9.98
CA ALA A 92 2.59 -2.98 8.90
C ALA A 92 3.19 -4.26 8.33
N ARG A 93 4.52 -4.31 8.16
CA ARG A 93 5.23 -5.51 7.72
C ARG A 93 4.99 -6.69 8.65
N ASP A 94 5.07 -6.47 9.97
CA ASP A 94 4.88 -7.52 10.96
C ASP A 94 3.43 -8.01 10.99
N LYS A 95 2.45 -7.10 10.83
CA LYS A 95 1.03 -7.46 10.66
C LYS A 95 0.80 -8.32 9.41
N ILE A 96 1.41 -7.93 8.28
CA ILE A 96 1.30 -8.68 7.02
C ILE A 96 1.88 -10.09 7.20
N LEU A 97 3.04 -10.19 7.82
CA LEU A 97 3.71 -11.47 8.07
C LEU A 97 2.87 -12.38 9.00
N CYS A 98 2.37 -11.82 10.09
CA CYS A 98 1.54 -12.56 11.05
C CYS A 98 0.27 -13.10 10.37
N ARG A 99 -0.47 -12.24 9.65
CA ARG A 99 -1.70 -12.64 8.96
C ARG A 99 -1.46 -13.63 7.82
N ALA A 100 -0.34 -13.50 7.10
CA ALA A 100 0.03 -14.48 6.07
C ALA A 100 0.29 -15.86 6.68
N LYS A 101 0.99 -15.93 7.82
CA LYS A 101 1.24 -17.20 8.54
C LYS A 101 -0.05 -17.80 9.08
N GLU A 102 -0.90 -17.00 9.71
CA GLU A 102 -2.20 -17.43 10.23
C GLU A 102 -3.10 -18.03 9.14
N THR A 103 -3.17 -17.39 7.98
CA THR A 103 -3.95 -17.92 6.85
C THR A 103 -3.36 -19.21 6.29
N ILE A 104 -2.04 -19.39 6.29
CA ILE A 104 -1.38 -20.64 5.91
C ILE A 104 -1.70 -21.75 6.92
N ASP A 105 -1.72 -21.40 8.19
CA ASP A 105 -2.09 -22.34 9.27
C ASP A 105 -3.52 -22.84 9.07
N ASN A 106 -4.45 -21.94 8.79
CA ASN A 106 -5.83 -22.31 8.48
C ASN A 106 -5.94 -23.24 7.26
N ILE A 107 -5.14 -23.01 6.20
CA ILE A 107 -5.10 -23.94 5.05
C ILE A 107 -4.63 -25.32 5.49
N SER A 108 -3.62 -25.41 6.37
CA SER A 108 -3.01 -26.68 6.77
C SER A 108 -3.86 -27.51 7.74
N HIS A 109 -4.71 -26.87 8.56
CA HIS A 109 -5.52 -27.56 9.56
C HIS A 109 -6.79 -28.23 8.98
N HIS A 110 -7.19 -27.87 7.77
CA HIS A 110 -8.39 -28.42 7.16
C HIS A 110 -8.09 -29.57 6.19
N SER A 111 -8.69 -30.73 6.42
CA SER A 111 -8.57 -31.91 5.55
C SER A 111 -9.56 -31.87 4.40
N ASN A 112 -10.72 -31.21 4.58
CA ASN A 112 -11.74 -31.09 3.55
C ASN A 112 -11.29 -30.13 2.45
N ASN A 113 -11.31 -30.59 1.20
CA ASN A 113 -10.88 -29.82 0.03
C ASN A 113 -11.68 -28.53 -0.17
N GLU A 114 -12.98 -28.53 0.06
CA GLU A 114 -13.83 -27.35 -0.12
C GLU A 114 -13.44 -26.23 0.84
N THR A 115 -13.31 -26.54 2.13
CA THR A 115 -12.88 -25.62 3.17
C THR A 115 -11.45 -25.13 2.90
N LYS A 116 -10.55 -26.02 2.50
CA LYS A 116 -9.17 -25.68 2.14
C LYS A 116 -9.13 -24.71 0.97
N TYR A 117 -9.93 -24.91 -0.06
CA TYR A 117 -10.02 -24.03 -1.23
C TYR A 117 -10.54 -22.63 -0.85
N LYS A 118 -11.49 -22.55 0.08
CA LYS A 118 -11.95 -21.26 0.64
C LYS A 118 -10.78 -20.50 1.30
N TYR A 119 -9.98 -21.15 2.13
CA TYR A 119 -8.83 -20.51 2.79
C TYR A 119 -7.71 -20.13 1.82
N ILE A 120 -7.48 -20.90 0.75
CA ILE A 120 -6.56 -20.51 -0.34
C ILE A 120 -7.08 -19.25 -1.02
N GLY A 121 -8.38 -19.17 -1.28
CA GLY A 121 -9.02 -17.96 -1.81
C GLY A 121 -8.81 -16.74 -0.92
N LEU A 122 -9.02 -16.89 0.38
CA LEU A 122 -8.80 -15.81 1.38
C LEU A 122 -7.33 -15.38 1.44
N TYR A 123 -6.39 -16.34 1.43
CA TYR A 123 -4.96 -16.03 1.35
C TYR A 123 -4.62 -15.23 0.10
N ASN A 124 -5.07 -15.69 -1.08
CA ASN A 124 -4.82 -15.01 -2.33
C ASN A 124 -5.42 -13.60 -2.37
N ALA A 125 -6.66 -13.43 -1.90
CA ALA A 125 -7.31 -12.13 -1.81
C ALA A 125 -6.54 -11.18 -0.88
N PHE A 126 -6.09 -11.67 0.27
CA PHE A 126 -5.25 -10.91 1.19
C PHE A 126 -3.94 -10.46 0.54
N ILE A 127 -3.20 -11.38 -0.09
CA ILE A 127 -1.92 -11.05 -0.75
C ILE A 127 -2.12 -10.05 -1.89
N MET A 128 -3.16 -10.22 -2.72
CA MET A 128 -3.48 -9.28 -3.80
C MET A 128 -3.78 -7.88 -3.24
N GLY A 129 -4.57 -7.79 -2.17
CA GLY A 129 -4.89 -6.52 -1.53
C GLY A 129 -3.65 -5.82 -0.97
N VAL A 130 -2.77 -6.56 -0.30
CA VAL A 130 -1.51 -6.05 0.23
C VAL A 130 -0.58 -5.59 -0.89
N HIS A 131 -0.44 -6.36 -1.97
CA HIS A 131 0.33 -5.97 -3.14
C HIS A 131 -0.22 -4.70 -3.77
N GLN A 132 -1.54 -4.60 -3.95
CA GLN A 132 -2.17 -3.44 -4.57
C GLN A 132 -2.02 -2.17 -3.72
N TYR A 133 -2.08 -2.29 -2.40
CA TYR A 133 -1.92 -1.16 -1.49
C TYR A 133 -0.48 -0.64 -1.47
N TYR A 134 0.50 -1.54 -1.38
CA TYR A 134 1.90 -1.18 -1.18
C TYR A 134 2.74 -1.08 -2.47
N ASN A 135 2.20 -1.42 -3.63
CA ASN A 135 2.95 -1.40 -4.90
C ASN A 135 3.52 -0.03 -5.30
N ILE A 136 3.03 1.04 -4.70
CA ILE A 136 3.52 2.41 -4.91
C ILE A 136 4.80 2.74 -4.11
N ALA A 137 5.18 1.92 -3.13
CA ALA A 137 6.41 2.14 -2.36
C ALA A 137 7.64 1.88 -3.23
N THR A 138 8.59 2.82 -3.25
CA THR A 138 9.77 2.73 -4.13
C THR A 138 10.67 1.53 -3.83
N GLU A 139 10.70 1.07 -2.58
CA GLU A 139 11.51 -0.08 -2.14
C GLU A 139 10.64 -1.31 -1.79
N VAL A 140 9.43 -1.38 -2.35
CA VAL A 140 8.46 -2.43 -2.07
C VAL A 140 9.02 -3.84 -2.27
N ASN A 141 9.82 -4.04 -3.31
CA ASN A 141 10.43 -5.34 -3.59
C ASN A 141 11.36 -5.81 -2.47
N LYS A 142 12.14 -4.90 -1.86
CA LYS A 142 13.03 -5.22 -0.74
C LYS A 142 12.25 -5.59 0.51
N ASP A 143 11.14 -4.90 0.77
CA ASP A 143 10.31 -5.14 1.93
C ASP A 143 9.59 -6.49 1.81
N PHE A 144 8.99 -6.77 0.65
CA PHE A 144 8.34 -8.06 0.41
C PHE A 144 9.32 -9.24 0.30
N HIS A 145 10.54 -9.01 -0.17
CA HIS A 145 11.56 -10.06 -0.16
C HIS A 145 11.87 -10.55 1.26
N LYS A 146 11.95 -9.64 2.24
CA LYS A 146 12.14 -9.99 3.66
C LYS A 146 10.97 -10.79 4.21
N ILE A 147 9.74 -10.41 3.86
CA ILE A 147 8.53 -11.12 4.28
C ILE A 147 8.46 -12.51 3.61
N SER A 148 8.77 -12.58 2.31
CA SER A 148 8.64 -13.79 1.50
C SER A 148 9.49 -14.94 2.01
N PHE A 149 10.69 -14.65 2.50
CA PHE A 149 11.55 -15.68 3.08
C PHE A 149 10.87 -16.44 4.23
N GLN A 150 10.24 -15.72 5.15
CA GLN A 150 9.56 -16.32 6.29
C GLN A 150 8.25 -17.02 5.89
N VAL A 151 7.46 -16.39 5.00
CA VAL A 151 6.19 -16.95 4.52
C VAL A 151 6.42 -18.23 3.72
N ASN A 152 7.41 -18.22 2.81
CA ASN A 152 7.77 -19.39 2.00
C ASN A 152 8.29 -20.55 2.88
N ARG A 153 9.01 -20.24 3.96
CA ARG A 153 9.43 -21.25 4.94
C ARG A 153 8.21 -21.90 5.60
N THR A 154 7.25 -21.11 6.06
CA THR A 154 6.01 -21.61 6.67
C THR A 154 5.19 -22.43 5.68
N LEU A 155 5.01 -21.95 4.43
CA LEU A 155 4.33 -22.68 3.36
C LEU A 155 4.97 -24.07 3.13
N LYS A 156 6.30 -24.10 2.99
CA LYS A 156 7.02 -25.36 2.78
C LYS A 156 6.93 -26.30 3.97
N GLN A 157 6.99 -25.79 5.19
CA GLN A 157 6.89 -26.62 6.39
C GLN A 157 5.51 -27.25 6.55
N LYS A 158 4.45 -26.45 6.36
CA LYS A 158 3.07 -26.90 6.65
C LYS A 158 2.38 -27.59 5.50
N LEU A 159 2.69 -27.21 4.26
CA LEU A 159 1.99 -27.68 3.06
C LEU A 159 2.90 -28.46 2.08
N LYS A 160 4.09 -28.90 2.51
CA LYS A 160 5.10 -29.56 1.66
C LYS A 160 4.54 -30.69 0.79
N LYS A 161 3.65 -31.52 1.37
CA LYS A 161 3.07 -32.68 0.66
C LYS A 161 2.07 -32.30 -0.44
N GLU A 162 1.46 -31.12 -0.32
CA GLU A 162 0.38 -30.66 -1.20
C GLU A 162 0.83 -29.63 -2.23
N LEU A 163 1.90 -28.87 -1.91
CA LEU A 163 2.45 -27.84 -2.78
C LEU A 163 3.09 -28.44 -4.03
N LYS A 164 2.55 -28.10 -5.20
CA LYS A 164 3.06 -28.53 -6.50
C LYS A 164 3.55 -27.35 -7.34
N HIS A 165 4.45 -27.62 -8.27
CA HIS A 165 4.80 -26.67 -9.31
C HIS A 165 3.67 -26.58 -10.34
N ILE A 166 3.51 -25.39 -10.94
CA ILE A 166 2.43 -25.11 -11.91
C ILE A 166 2.62 -25.84 -13.24
N LYS A 167 3.85 -26.26 -13.58
CA LYS A 167 4.13 -26.89 -14.86
C LYS A 167 3.25 -28.12 -15.09
N GLY A 168 2.43 -28.10 -16.13
CA GLY A 168 1.53 -29.18 -16.51
C GLY A 168 0.18 -29.20 -15.78
N THR A 169 -0.10 -28.28 -14.86
CA THR A 169 -1.37 -28.23 -14.13
C THR A 169 -2.33 -27.23 -14.80
N LYS A 170 -3.55 -27.68 -15.12
CA LYS A 170 -4.62 -26.80 -15.61
C LYS A 170 -5.22 -26.02 -14.43
N LEU A 171 -4.82 -24.78 -14.24
CA LEU A 171 -5.23 -23.94 -13.13
C LEU A 171 -6.55 -23.22 -13.43
N ARG A 172 -7.41 -23.07 -12.39
CA ARG A 172 -8.73 -22.42 -12.53
C ARG A 172 -8.67 -20.90 -12.72
N CYS A 173 -7.71 -20.21 -12.11
CA CYS A 173 -7.69 -18.75 -12.05
C CYS A 173 -6.76 -18.13 -13.09
N LYS A 174 -7.27 -17.90 -14.32
CA LYS A 174 -6.49 -17.22 -15.38
C LYS A 174 -5.96 -15.84 -14.96
N ALA A 175 -6.72 -15.06 -14.19
CA ALA A 175 -6.31 -13.73 -13.74
C ALA A 175 -5.05 -13.78 -12.85
N ILE A 176 -4.94 -14.76 -11.95
CA ILE A 176 -3.75 -14.95 -11.12
C ILE A 176 -2.55 -15.36 -12.00
N ILE A 177 -2.77 -16.22 -12.97
CA ILE A 177 -1.70 -16.65 -13.89
C ILE A 177 -1.18 -15.48 -14.71
N ASN A 178 -2.06 -14.63 -15.23
CA ASN A 178 -1.67 -13.45 -16.01
C ASN A 178 -0.81 -12.48 -15.18
N ASN A 179 -1.14 -12.26 -13.92
CA ASN A 179 -0.44 -11.31 -13.07
C ASN A 179 0.81 -11.90 -12.38
N TYR A 180 0.79 -13.18 -12.03
CA TYR A 180 1.82 -13.82 -11.21
C TYR A 180 2.55 -14.97 -11.90
N GLY A 181 2.15 -15.36 -13.11
CA GLY A 181 2.69 -16.52 -13.84
C GLY A 181 4.18 -16.42 -14.16
N LYS A 182 4.74 -15.21 -14.23
CA LYS A 182 6.18 -14.98 -14.40
C LYS A 182 7.02 -15.33 -13.16
N SER A 183 6.38 -15.53 -12.01
CA SER A 183 7.09 -15.84 -10.77
C SER A 183 7.50 -17.30 -10.71
N LYS A 184 8.77 -17.55 -10.47
CA LYS A 184 9.31 -18.91 -10.23
C LYS A 184 8.81 -19.50 -8.88
N GLU A 185 8.28 -18.68 -7.99
CA GLU A 185 7.78 -19.08 -6.67
C GLU A 185 6.29 -19.42 -6.66
N LEU A 186 5.58 -19.20 -7.77
CA LEU A 186 4.16 -19.54 -7.87
C LEU A 186 3.98 -21.05 -7.74
N ARG A 187 3.12 -21.48 -6.83
CA ARG A 187 2.79 -22.87 -6.50
C ARG A 187 1.29 -23.08 -6.59
N CYS A 188 0.86 -24.32 -6.55
CA CYS A 188 -0.55 -24.66 -6.49
C CYS A 188 -0.82 -25.79 -5.48
N ILE A 189 -2.05 -25.83 -4.98
CA ILE A 189 -2.63 -26.98 -4.25
C ILE A 189 -3.83 -27.42 -5.08
N GLY A 190 -3.80 -28.66 -5.56
CA GLY A 190 -4.75 -29.12 -6.57
C GLY A 190 -4.65 -28.25 -7.82
N ASP A 191 -5.76 -27.62 -8.20
CA ASP A 191 -5.87 -26.73 -9.36
C ASP A 191 -5.90 -25.22 -8.99
N LEU A 192 -5.77 -24.87 -7.70
CA LEU A 192 -5.74 -23.50 -7.23
C LEU A 192 -4.32 -22.97 -7.03
N PRO A 193 -3.96 -21.84 -7.66
CA PRO A 193 -2.68 -21.21 -7.46
C PRO A 193 -2.59 -20.54 -6.09
N ILE A 194 -1.40 -20.54 -5.49
CA ILE A 194 -1.05 -19.80 -4.28
C ILE A 194 -0.14 -18.67 -4.68
N ILE A 195 -0.58 -17.43 -4.47
CA ILE A 195 0.15 -16.23 -4.86
C ILE A 195 1.42 -16.08 -4.02
N PRO A 196 2.59 -15.94 -4.67
CA PRO A 196 3.83 -15.70 -3.97
C PRO A 196 3.88 -14.26 -3.43
N ILE A 197 3.96 -14.10 -2.12
CA ILE A 197 3.97 -12.79 -1.46
C ILE A 197 5.18 -11.93 -1.88
N GLY A 198 6.29 -12.54 -2.27
CA GLY A 198 7.50 -11.83 -2.71
C GLY A 198 7.40 -11.23 -4.12
N PHE A 199 6.41 -11.63 -4.91
CA PHE A 199 6.26 -11.17 -6.29
C PHE A 199 5.32 -9.97 -6.38
N VAL A 200 5.82 -8.80 -6.02
CA VAL A 200 5.10 -7.53 -6.13
C VAL A 200 5.61 -6.73 -7.33
N GLN A 201 4.70 -6.11 -8.08
CA GLN A 201 5.05 -5.22 -9.19
C GLN A 201 4.95 -3.77 -8.73
N HIS A 202 6.07 -3.07 -8.66
CA HIS A 202 6.10 -1.64 -8.34
C HIS A 202 5.34 -0.85 -9.41
N LYS A 203 4.43 0.02 -8.97
CA LYS A 203 3.73 0.99 -9.81
C LYS A 203 4.19 2.40 -9.44
N ASN A 204 4.74 3.13 -10.40
CA ASN A 204 5.08 4.52 -10.15
C ASN A 204 3.82 5.39 -10.12
N PRO A 205 3.46 5.98 -8.96
CA PRO A 205 2.25 6.82 -8.84
C PRO A 205 2.41 8.17 -9.54
N MET A 206 3.64 8.57 -9.86
CA MET A 206 3.99 9.90 -10.40
C MET A 206 3.75 10.06 -11.91
N TRP A 207 3.15 9.07 -12.58
CA TRP A 207 2.91 9.11 -14.02
C TRP A 207 1.91 10.18 -14.47
N LYS A 208 1.03 10.63 -13.59
CA LYS A 208 0.08 11.71 -13.89
C LYS A 208 0.59 13.01 -13.29
N LYS A 209 1.22 13.84 -14.12
CA LYS A 209 1.56 15.25 -13.80
C LYS A 209 0.34 16.15 -13.64
N VAL A 210 -0.84 15.64 -13.89
CA VAL A 210 -2.07 16.43 -13.90
C VAL A 210 -2.67 16.43 -12.50
N THR A 211 -2.65 17.56 -11.85
CA THR A 211 -3.45 17.82 -10.66
C THR A 211 -4.91 17.92 -11.12
N VAL A 212 -5.66 16.83 -11.00
CA VAL A 212 -7.06 16.82 -11.37
C VAL A 212 -7.86 17.64 -10.36
N ASN A 213 -8.25 18.84 -10.73
CA ASN A 213 -9.06 19.70 -9.90
C ASN A 213 -10.55 19.42 -10.18
N LYS A 214 -11.25 18.77 -9.25
CA LYS A 214 -12.68 18.42 -9.37
C LYS A 214 -13.61 19.64 -9.49
N TYR A 215 -13.13 20.84 -9.20
CA TYR A 215 -13.93 22.07 -9.26
C TYR A 215 -13.82 22.77 -10.62
N THR A 216 -12.91 22.36 -11.51
CA THR A 216 -12.81 22.86 -12.89
C THR A 216 -13.55 21.93 -13.86
N VAL A 217 -13.93 22.45 -15.01
CA VAL A 217 -14.60 21.68 -16.07
C VAL A 217 -13.65 20.60 -16.61
N GLU A 218 -12.40 20.96 -16.86
CA GLU A 218 -11.35 20.08 -17.36
C GLU A 218 -11.10 18.92 -16.37
N GLY A 219 -11.01 19.25 -15.08
CA GLY A 219 -10.79 18.24 -14.03
C GLY A 219 -11.96 17.27 -13.89
N ARG A 220 -13.20 17.74 -13.99
CA ARG A 220 -14.39 16.86 -14.03
C ARG A 220 -14.36 15.96 -15.25
N ASN A 221 -14.04 16.48 -16.42
CA ASN A 221 -13.94 15.67 -17.63
C ASN A 221 -12.87 14.59 -17.53
N GLU A 222 -11.73 14.88 -16.91
CA GLU A 222 -10.67 13.87 -16.62
C GLU A 222 -11.17 12.77 -15.65
N ILE A 223 -11.92 13.15 -14.63
CA ILE A 223 -12.55 12.19 -13.70
C ILE A 223 -13.53 11.30 -14.47
N TYR A 224 -14.41 11.86 -15.28
CA TYR A 224 -15.37 11.10 -16.08
C TYR A 224 -14.70 10.16 -17.07
N LYS A 225 -13.65 10.60 -17.77
CA LYS A 225 -12.85 9.72 -18.63
C LYS A 225 -12.23 8.56 -17.87
N SER A 226 -11.77 8.79 -16.64
CA SER A 226 -11.22 7.73 -15.79
C SER A 226 -12.29 6.73 -15.34
N LEU A 227 -13.51 7.20 -15.10
CA LEU A 227 -14.66 6.36 -14.73
C LEU A 227 -15.17 5.51 -15.89
N GLN A 228 -15.02 5.95 -17.13
CA GLN A 228 -15.40 5.17 -18.32
C GLN A 228 -14.62 3.84 -18.45
N ASN A 229 -13.49 3.72 -17.78
CA ASN A 229 -12.70 2.49 -17.71
C ASN A 229 -13.14 1.55 -16.58
N VAL A 230 -14.14 1.92 -15.80
CA VAL A 230 -14.72 1.04 -14.77
C VAL A 230 -15.78 0.16 -15.44
N ASP A 231 -15.65 -1.15 -15.27
CA ASP A 231 -16.64 -2.10 -15.79
C ASP A 231 -18.02 -1.78 -15.18
N MET A 232 -18.98 -1.40 -16.03
CA MET A 232 -20.33 -1.05 -15.62
C MET A 232 -21.02 -2.21 -14.90
N ASN A 233 -20.69 -3.45 -15.23
CA ASN A 233 -21.23 -4.62 -14.54
C ASN A 233 -20.79 -4.68 -13.07
N ILE A 234 -19.55 -4.27 -12.77
CA ILE A 234 -19.05 -4.16 -11.40
C ILE A 234 -19.81 -3.07 -10.64
N LEU A 235 -20.02 -1.90 -11.26
CA LEU A 235 -20.79 -0.82 -10.65
C LEU A 235 -22.23 -1.22 -10.38
N LEU A 236 -22.90 -1.84 -11.35
CA LEU A 236 -24.26 -2.34 -11.20
C LEU A 236 -24.36 -3.45 -10.13
N TYR A 237 -23.36 -4.32 -10.06
CA TYR A 237 -23.29 -5.34 -9.01
C TYR A 237 -23.19 -4.70 -7.61
N ILE A 238 -22.31 -3.72 -7.41
CA ILE A 238 -22.15 -3.00 -6.13
C ILE A 238 -23.44 -2.26 -5.76
N MET A 239 -24.11 -1.62 -6.74
CA MET A 239 -25.37 -0.90 -6.50
C MET A 239 -26.53 -1.84 -6.12
N ARG A 240 -26.58 -3.05 -6.71
CA ARG A 240 -27.63 -4.04 -6.44
C ARG A 240 -27.37 -4.87 -5.19
N ASN A 241 -26.12 -4.99 -4.78
CA ASN A 241 -25.69 -5.75 -3.60
C ASN A 241 -24.95 -4.78 -2.65
N PRO A 242 -25.67 -3.90 -1.94
CA PRO A 242 -25.05 -3.01 -0.98
C PRO A 242 -24.30 -3.86 0.04
N ILE A 243 -23.05 -3.49 0.30
CA ILE A 243 -22.24 -4.13 1.34
C ILE A 243 -22.99 -3.94 2.65
N PRO A 244 -23.41 -5.01 3.34
CA PRO A 244 -24.05 -4.84 4.63
C PRO A 244 -23.12 -4.04 5.54
N ASN A 245 -23.69 -3.00 6.17
CA ASN A 245 -22.96 -2.21 7.17
C ASN A 245 -22.42 -3.17 8.22
N GLN A 246 -21.16 -3.56 8.09
CA GLN A 246 -20.43 -4.10 9.21
C GLN A 246 -20.17 -2.90 10.13
N SER A 247 -20.94 -2.83 11.21
CA SER A 247 -20.64 -1.97 12.33
C SER A 247 -19.16 -2.18 12.68
N ILE A 248 -18.41 -1.11 12.52
CA ILE A 248 -17.04 -1.04 12.99
C ILE A 248 -17.17 -0.84 14.51
N GLU A 249 -17.18 -1.94 15.27
CA GLU A 249 -16.80 -1.95 16.67
C GLU A 249 -15.28 -1.96 16.84
#